data_32f92a8657abf578e863f745ac982a95
#
_entry.id   32f92a8657abf578e863f745ac982a95
#
_cell.length_a   1.000
_cell.length_b   1.000
_cell.length_c   1.000
_cell.angle_alpha   90.00
_cell.angle_beta   90.00
_cell.angle_gamma   90.00
#
_symmetry.space_group_name_H-M   'P 1'
#
loop_
_entity.id
_entity.type
_entity.pdbx_description
1 polymer ?
#
loop_
_entity_poly.entity_id
_entity_poly.type
_entity_poly.pdbx_seq_one_letter_code
_entity_poly.pdbx_strand_id
1 'polypeptide(L)'
;WTDEELVFSALHHDLGKVGDLDHEYYLPQDDDWRRKKLNEWFTHNPELQYMSVTDRAIWLLQHFDIKISQLEFLAIKVSDGMYDEANQQYLKTYKPENSFHSSLPYLIHWADHMATRAEYTEWKYEEEYENAGIRDRVKESVTTQVTREVKKVDADPEPTASAKDLFNELFGE
;
A
#
# COMPACT_ATOMS: atom_id res chain seq x y z
N TRP A 1 16.14 -0.57 6.53
CA TRP A 1 15.02 0.36 6.47
C TRP A 1 14.43 0.61 7.84
N THR A 2 13.80 1.76 8.00
CA THR A 2 13.09 2.17 9.22
C THR A 2 11.59 1.91 9.10
N ASP A 3 10.86 1.97 10.21
CA ASP A 3 9.40 1.84 10.20
C ASP A 3 8.75 3.00 9.44
N GLU A 4 9.33 4.20 9.51
CA GLU A 4 8.88 5.37 8.73
C GLU A 4 9.00 5.12 7.23
N GLU A 5 10.14 4.60 6.75
CA GLU A 5 10.34 4.28 5.33
C GLU A 5 9.37 3.19 4.85
N LEU A 6 9.09 2.18 5.69
CA LEU A 6 8.11 1.15 5.39
C LEU A 6 6.70 1.74 5.24
N VAL A 7 6.24 2.48 6.25
CA VAL A 7 4.89 3.08 6.27
C VAL A 7 4.75 4.09 5.12
N PHE A 8 5.76 4.94 4.92
CA PHE A 8 5.75 5.91 3.83
C PHE A 8 5.63 5.23 2.47
N SER A 9 6.46 4.23 2.20
CA SER A 9 6.43 3.49 0.93
C SER A 9 5.10 2.76 0.73
N ALA A 10 4.58 2.11 1.76
CA ALA A 10 3.30 1.41 1.70
C ALA A 10 2.11 2.34 1.44
N LEU A 11 2.11 3.55 2.00
CA LEU A 11 1.03 4.52 1.76
C LEU A 11 1.09 5.17 0.38
N HIS A 12 2.28 5.30 -0.21
CA HIS A 12 2.47 6.11 -1.41
C HIS A 12 2.74 5.30 -2.69
N HIS A 13 2.91 3.97 -2.62
CA HIS A 13 3.21 3.17 -3.81
C HIS A 13 2.12 3.31 -4.89
N ASP A 14 0.88 3.43 -4.48
CA ASP A 14 -0.30 3.56 -5.34
C ASP A 14 -0.83 5.00 -5.45
N LEU A 15 -0.12 6.00 -4.92
CA LEU A 15 -0.56 7.40 -4.93
C LEU A 15 -0.90 7.90 -6.34
N GLY A 16 -0.24 7.39 -7.37
CA GLY A 16 -0.54 7.73 -8.75
C GLY A 16 -1.93 7.35 -9.24
N LYS A 17 -2.65 6.47 -8.52
CA LYS A 17 -4.03 6.09 -8.81
C LYS A 17 -5.06 7.17 -8.42
N VAL A 18 -4.67 8.23 -7.71
CA VAL A 18 -5.56 9.38 -7.47
C VAL A 18 -5.75 10.24 -8.73
N GLY A 19 -4.84 10.13 -9.70
CA GLY A 19 -4.84 10.96 -10.91
C GLY A 19 -3.72 12.00 -10.89
N ASP A 20 -3.95 13.14 -11.53
CA ASP A 20 -3.08 14.31 -11.47
C ASP A 20 -3.78 15.45 -10.69
N LEU A 21 -3.35 16.69 -10.92
CA LEU A 21 -3.91 17.85 -10.21
C LEU A 21 -5.30 18.27 -10.73
N ASP A 22 -5.66 17.86 -11.94
CA ASP A 22 -6.85 18.30 -12.63
C ASP A 22 -7.80 17.16 -12.99
N HIS A 23 -7.29 15.90 -13.06
CA HIS A 23 -8.03 14.75 -13.58
C HIS A 23 -7.91 13.53 -12.67
N GLU A 24 -9.03 12.87 -12.45
CA GLU A 24 -9.07 11.56 -11.78
C GLU A 24 -8.48 10.47 -12.68
N TYR A 25 -7.83 9.46 -12.07
CA TYR A 25 -7.24 8.33 -12.80
C TYR A 25 -8.31 7.39 -13.37
N TYR A 26 -9.36 7.16 -12.60
CA TYR A 26 -10.46 6.28 -12.96
C TYR A 26 -11.76 7.06 -13.14
N LEU A 27 -12.47 6.76 -14.23
CA LEU A 27 -13.84 7.19 -14.46
C LEU A 27 -14.79 5.99 -14.33
N PRO A 28 -16.07 6.21 -13.93
CA PRO A 28 -17.07 5.15 -13.97
C PRO A 28 -17.20 4.56 -15.38
N GLN A 29 -17.33 3.24 -15.47
CA GLN A 29 -17.58 2.56 -16.74
C GLN A 29 -19.04 2.72 -17.15
N ASP A 30 -19.28 3.36 -18.29
CA ASP A 30 -20.65 3.61 -18.82
C ASP A 30 -21.18 2.42 -19.64
N ASP A 31 -20.32 1.54 -20.13
CA ASP A 31 -20.71 0.37 -20.94
C ASP A 31 -21.26 -0.74 -20.03
N ASP A 32 -22.58 -0.97 -20.11
CA ASP A 32 -23.29 -2.01 -19.38
C ASP A 32 -22.78 -3.43 -19.69
N TRP A 33 -22.36 -3.68 -20.92
CA TRP A 33 -21.83 -4.98 -21.29
C TRP A 33 -20.49 -5.24 -20.59
N ARG A 34 -19.60 -4.24 -20.57
CA ARG A 34 -18.31 -4.33 -19.88
C ARG A 34 -18.52 -4.55 -18.38
N ARG A 35 -19.41 -3.79 -17.76
CA ARG A 35 -19.74 -3.97 -16.34
C ARG A 35 -20.25 -5.39 -16.04
N LYS A 36 -21.22 -5.88 -16.83
CA LYS A 36 -21.91 -7.14 -16.55
C LYS A 36 -21.14 -8.39 -17.00
N LYS A 37 -20.34 -8.30 -18.06
CA LYS A 37 -19.65 -9.45 -18.66
C LYS A 37 -18.18 -9.53 -18.31
N LEU A 38 -17.50 -8.38 -18.18
CA LEU A 38 -16.09 -8.30 -17.87
C LEU A 38 -15.82 -7.88 -16.43
N ASN A 39 -16.89 -7.47 -15.71
CA ASN A 39 -16.80 -6.93 -14.35
C ASN A 39 -15.89 -5.69 -14.24
N GLU A 40 -15.88 -4.89 -15.31
CA GLU A 40 -15.13 -3.65 -15.38
C GLU A 40 -16.02 -2.48 -14.95
N TRP A 41 -15.91 -2.07 -13.70
CA TRP A 41 -16.71 -0.98 -13.12
C TRP A 41 -16.13 0.40 -13.38
N PHE A 42 -14.85 0.47 -13.72
CA PHE A 42 -14.12 1.70 -13.98
C PHE A 42 -13.31 1.59 -15.27
N THR A 43 -13.04 2.73 -15.88
CA THR A 43 -12.16 2.88 -17.03
C THR A 43 -11.11 3.94 -16.76
N HIS A 44 -9.96 3.86 -17.44
CA HIS A 44 -8.95 4.91 -17.34
C HIS A 44 -9.48 6.20 -17.98
N ASN A 45 -9.16 7.32 -17.34
CA ASN A 45 -9.49 8.64 -17.87
C ASN A 45 -8.61 8.96 -19.09
N PRO A 46 -9.19 9.13 -20.28
CA PRO A 46 -8.43 9.40 -21.50
C PRO A 46 -7.82 10.81 -21.54
N GLU A 47 -8.28 11.74 -20.72
CA GLU A 47 -7.75 13.10 -20.62
C GLU A 47 -6.49 13.16 -19.75
N LEU A 48 -6.26 12.13 -18.93
CA LEU A 48 -5.09 12.06 -18.09
C LEU A 48 -3.83 11.80 -18.91
N GLN A 49 -2.80 12.65 -18.74
CA GLN A 49 -1.49 12.41 -19.37
C GLN A 49 -0.98 11.02 -18.98
N TYR A 50 -0.62 10.21 -19.99
CA TYR A 50 -0.07 8.88 -19.72
C TYR A 50 1.22 8.96 -18.90
N MET A 51 1.22 8.22 -17.82
CA MET A 51 2.34 8.01 -16.90
C MET A 51 2.08 6.72 -16.14
N SER A 52 3.12 5.94 -15.80
CA SER A 52 2.90 4.79 -14.91
C SER A 52 2.40 5.26 -13.54
N VAL A 53 1.70 4.40 -12.82
CA VAL A 53 1.19 4.72 -11.48
C VAL A 53 2.33 5.13 -10.55
N THR A 54 3.42 4.37 -10.57
CA THR A 54 4.59 4.61 -9.73
C THR A 54 5.33 5.91 -10.11
N ASP A 55 5.47 6.21 -11.41
CA ASP A 55 6.08 7.46 -11.85
C ASP A 55 5.21 8.67 -11.48
N ARG A 56 3.88 8.56 -11.61
CA ARG A 56 2.97 9.61 -11.18
C ARG A 56 2.98 9.80 -9.67
N ALA A 57 3.09 8.72 -8.89
CA ALA A 57 3.24 8.82 -7.44
C ALA A 57 4.48 9.65 -7.07
N ILE A 58 5.61 9.36 -7.68
CA ILE A 58 6.87 10.09 -7.46
C ILE A 58 6.73 11.56 -7.95
N TRP A 59 6.10 11.79 -9.10
CA TRP A 59 5.85 13.15 -9.60
C TRP A 59 4.97 13.96 -8.64
N LEU A 60 3.91 13.37 -8.09
CA LEU A 60 3.04 14.02 -7.10
C LEU A 60 3.82 14.37 -5.83
N LEU A 61 4.60 13.44 -5.29
CA LEU A 61 5.45 13.70 -4.13
C LEU A 61 6.41 14.86 -4.39
N GLN A 62 7.06 14.89 -5.55
CA GLN A 62 7.93 16.00 -5.95
C GLN A 62 7.15 17.32 -6.09
N HIS A 63 5.94 17.27 -6.69
CA HIS A 63 5.12 18.48 -6.89
C HIS A 63 4.75 19.15 -5.55
N PHE A 64 4.52 18.36 -4.52
CA PHE A 64 4.21 18.86 -3.17
C PHE A 64 5.44 19.06 -2.28
N ASP A 65 6.65 19.09 -2.86
CA ASP A 65 7.92 19.26 -2.13
C ASP A 65 8.16 18.21 -1.03
N ILE A 66 7.55 17.04 -1.15
CA ILE A 66 7.75 15.91 -0.24
C ILE A 66 9.06 15.23 -0.59
N LYS A 67 10.03 15.31 0.32
CA LYS A 67 11.33 14.65 0.15
C LYS A 67 11.20 13.16 0.43
N ILE A 68 11.76 12.36 -0.47
CA ILE A 68 11.83 10.91 -0.32
C ILE A 68 13.28 10.46 -0.26
N SER A 69 13.56 9.42 0.51
CA SER A 69 14.86 8.75 0.53
C SER A 69 15.07 7.95 -0.76
N GLN A 70 16.32 7.59 -1.05
CA GLN A 70 16.61 6.70 -2.19
C GLN A 70 15.89 5.34 -2.04
N LEU A 71 15.75 4.88 -0.81
CA LEU A 71 15.12 3.60 -0.52
C LEU A 71 13.60 3.65 -0.72
N GLU A 72 12.95 4.72 -0.26
CA GLU A 72 11.52 4.98 -0.51
C GLU A 72 11.23 5.13 -2.01
N PHE A 73 12.09 5.87 -2.73
CA PHE A 73 12.01 5.97 -4.19
C PHE A 73 12.02 4.58 -4.85
N LEU A 74 12.99 3.73 -4.49
CA LEU A 74 13.11 2.40 -5.06
C LEU A 74 11.91 1.51 -4.68
N ALA A 75 11.45 1.58 -3.44
CA ALA A 75 10.32 0.80 -2.97
C ALA A 75 9.02 1.16 -3.73
N ILE A 76 8.76 2.46 -3.94
CA ILE A 76 7.63 2.93 -4.73
C ILE A 76 7.82 2.57 -6.20
N LYS A 77 9.00 2.84 -6.79
CA LYS A 77 9.27 2.63 -8.23
C LYS A 77 9.07 1.20 -8.67
N VAL A 78 9.43 0.22 -7.85
CA VAL A 78 9.35 -1.20 -8.23
C VAL A 78 8.15 -1.94 -7.63
N SER A 79 7.20 -1.24 -7.00
CA SER A 79 6.03 -1.86 -6.35
C SER A 79 5.19 -2.70 -7.31
N ASP A 80 4.98 -2.24 -8.56
CA ASP A 80 4.31 -3.01 -9.63
C ASP A 80 5.09 -4.28 -10.04
N GLY A 81 6.31 -4.45 -9.53
CA GLY A 81 7.11 -5.65 -9.72
C GLY A 81 7.34 -5.99 -11.20
N MET A 82 7.18 -7.28 -11.52
CA MET A 82 7.42 -7.81 -12.86
C MET A 82 6.32 -7.46 -13.87
N TYR A 83 5.21 -6.88 -13.44
CA TYR A 83 4.13 -6.43 -14.32
C TYR A 83 4.55 -5.19 -15.12
N ASP A 84 5.47 -4.37 -14.60
CA ASP A 84 6.13 -3.32 -15.36
C ASP A 84 7.46 -3.85 -15.94
N GLU A 85 7.58 -3.86 -17.25
CA GLU A 85 8.80 -4.31 -17.95
C GLU A 85 10.04 -3.50 -17.53
N ALA A 86 9.88 -2.21 -17.24
CA ALA A 86 10.96 -1.34 -16.78
C ALA A 86 11.58 -1.81 -15.43
N ASN A 87 10.80 -2.51 -14.62
CA ASN A 87 11.25 -3.03 -13.34
C ASN A 87 12.05 -4.34 -13.46
N GLN A 88 12.00 -5.01 -14.60
CA GLN A 88 12.68 -6.30 -14.78
C GLN A 88 14.18 -6.20 -14.57
N GLN A 89 14.80 -5.09 -14.97
CA GLN A 89 16.22 -4.85 -14.73
C GLN A 89 16.61 -4.79 -13.24
N TYR A 90 15.68 -4.39 -12.36
CA TYR A 90 15.88 -4.35 -10.92
C TYR A 90 15.62 -5.71 -10.25
N LEU A 91 14.66 -6.47 -10.76
CA LEU A 91 14.14 -7.66 -10.10
C LEU A 91 14.70 -8.97 -10.65
N LYS A 92 15.19 -8.99 -11.91
CA LYS A 92 15.75 -10.18 -12.58
C LYS A 92 17.27 -10.29 -12.52
N THR A 93 17.93 -9.39 -11.81
CA THR A 93 19.39 -9.43 -11.75
C THR A 93 19.89 -10.43 -10.72
N TYR A 94 20.95 -11.15 -11.08
CA TYR A 94 21.68 -12.03 -10.16
C TYR A 94 23.09 -11.49 -9.88
N LYS A 95 23.42 -10.29 -10.38
CA LYS A 95 24.69 -9.65 -10.17
C LYS A 95 24.67 -8.89 -8.85
N PRO A 96 25.59 -9.15 -7.91
CA PRO A 96 25.59 -8.48 -6.61
C PRO A 96 25.61 -6.95 -6.70
N GLU A 97 26.34 -6.41 -7.68
CA GLU A 97 26.43 -4.97 -7.92
C GLU A 97 25.12 -4.30 -8.37
N ASN A 98 24.16 -5.09 -8.87
CA ASN A 98 22.85 -4.61 -9.33
C ASN A 98 21.72 -4.95 -8.35
N SER A 99 22.04 -5.58 -7.20
CA SER A 99 21.03 -5.94 -6.22
C SER A 99 20.65 -4.75 -5.32
N PHE A 100 19.45 -4.75 -4.81
CA PHE A 100 19.07 -3.80 -3.76
C PHE A 100 19.88 -4.08 -2.48
N HIS A 101 20.33 -3.01 -1.83
CA HIS A 101 21.01 -3.10 -0.54
C HIS A 101 20.03 -3.23 0.64
N SER A 102 18.74 -3.27 0.37
CA SER A 102 17.66 -3.41 1.34
C SER A 102 16.56 -4.31 0.80
N SER A 103 15.86 -4.99 1.69
CA SER A 103 14.71 -5.83 1.36
C SER A 103 13.40 -5.03 1.18
N LEU A 104 13.35 -3.74 1.52
CA LEU A 104 12.12 -2.94 1.48
C LEU A 104 11.44 -2.94 0.11
N PRO A 105 12.13 -2.75 -1.04
CA PRO A 105 11.50 -2.79 -2.35
C PRO A 105 10.80 -4.13 -2.64
N TYR A 106 11.43 -5.25 -2.23
CA TYR A 106 10.80 -6.57 -2.36
C TYR A 106 9.60 -6.73 -1.42
N LEU A 107 9.71 -6.22 -0.19
CA LEU A 107 8.63 -6.32 0.79
C LEU A 107 7.38 -5.59 0.30
N ILE A 108 7.51 -4.34 -0.18
CA ILE A 108 6.38 -3.57 -0.71
C ILE A 108 5.75 -4.30 -1.88
N HIS A 109 6.52 -4.72 -2.87
CA HIS A 109 6.01 -5.45 -4.03
C HIS A 109 5.25 -6.72 -3.64
N TRP A 110 5.82 -7.56 -2.78
CA TRP A 110 5.17 -8.82 -2.40
C TRP A 110 3.95 -8.60 -1.49
N ALA A 111 4.00 -7.61 -0.61
CA ALA A 111 2.86 -7.27 0.26
C ALA A 111 1.68 -6.76 -0.58
N ASP A 112 1.92 -5.85 -1.52
CA ASP A 112 0.89 -5.36 -2.45
C ASP A 112 0.31 -6.50 -3.30
N HIS A 113 1.16 -7.33 -3.90
CA HIS A 113 0.70 -8.48 -4.69
C HIS A 113 -0.16 -9.44 -3.87
N MET A 114 0.23 -9.73 -2.62
CA MET A 114 -0.55 -10.60 -1.73
C MET A 114 -1.87 -9.96 -1.33
N ALA A 115 -1.88 -8.68 -0.97
CA ALA A 115 -3.09 -7.94 -0.60
C ALA A 115 -4.09 -7.94 -1.76
N THR A 116 -3.64 -7.57 -2.96
CA THR A 116 -4.47 -7.58 -4.17
C THR A 116 -5.10 -8.96 -4.41
N ARG A 117 -4.35 -10.06 -4.22
CA ARG A 117 -4.88 -11.42 -4.40
C ARG A 117 -5.87 -11.81 -3.31
N ALA A 118 -5.61 -11.45 -2.06
CA ALA A 118 -6.52 -11.73 -0.95
C ALA A 118 -7.84 -10.96 -1.13
N GLU A 119 -7.77 -9.66 -1.39
CA GLU A 119 -8.94 -8.80 -1.60
C GLU A 119 -9.77 -9.21 -2.81
N TYR A 120 -9.11 -9.55 -3.94
CA TYR A 120 -9.81 -10.05 -5.12
C TYR A 120 -10.54 -11.37 -4.83
N THR A 121 -9.92 -12.25 -4.05
CA THR A 121 -10.51 -13.53 -3.68
C THR A 121 -11.70 -13.32 -2.75
N GLU A 122 -11.58 -12.46 -1.75
CA GLU A 122 -12.69 -12.09 -0.86
C GLU A 122 -13.84 -11.51 -1.66
N TRP A 123 -13.58 -10.49 -2.47
CA TRP A 123 -14.61 -9.84 -3.29
C TRP A 123 -15.30 -10.80 -4.23
N LYS A 124 -14.56 -11.68 -4.91
CA LYS A 124 -15.10 -12.64 -5.89
C LYS A 124 -15.98 -13.71 -5.24
N TYR A 125 -15.64 -14.10 -4.02
CA TYR A 125 -16.32 -15.17 -3.31
C TYR A 125 -17.06 -14.68 -2.06
N GLU A 126 -17.34 -13.39 -1.98
CA GLU A 126 -17.96 -12.75 -0.81
C GLU A 126 -19.25 -13.45 -0.39
N GLU A 127 -20.12 -13.80 -1.35
CA GLU A 127 -21.36 -14.53 -1.07
C GLU A 127 -21.12 -15.97 -0.57
N GLU A 128 -20.11 -16.66 -1.09
CA GLU A 128 -19.74 -18.00 -0.62
C GLU A 128 -19.17 -17.97 0.79
N TYR A 129 -18.34 -16.95 1.10
CA TYR A 129 -17.74 -16.76 2.42
C TYR A 129 -18.78 -16.36 3.47
N GLU A 130 -19.73 -15.49 3.12
CA GLU A 130 -20.82 -15.10 4.00
C GLU A 130 -21.72 -16.30 4.32
N ASN A 131 -22.12 -17.07 3.30
CA ASN A 131 -22.92 -18.27 3.48
C ASN A 131 -22.21 -19.37 4.27
N ALA A 132 -20.89 -19.47 4.19
CA ALA A 132 -20.11 -20.46 4.94
C ALA A 132 -19.78 -20.01 6.39
N GLY A 133 -20.14 -18.79 6.81
CA GLY A 133 -19.83 -18.22 8.12
C GLY A 133 -18.33 -18.05 8.37
N ILE A 134 -17.51 -18.03 7.33
CA ILE A 134 -16.06 -17.92 7.44
C ILE A 134 -15.66 -16.49 7.84
N ARG A 135 -16.36 -15.50 7.29
CA ARG A 135 -16.12 -14.06 7.59
C ARG A 135 -16.33 -13.74 9.07
N ASP A 136 -17.37 -14.33 9.67
CA ASP A 136 -17.64 -14.12 11.10
C ASP A 136 -16.56 -14.77 11.97
N ARG A 137 -16.09 -15.95 11.60
CA ARG A 137 -14.99 -16.65 12.28
C ARG A 137 -13.65 -15.88 12.19
N VAL A 138 -13.34 -15.29 11.05
CA VAL A 138 -12.13 -14.46 10.87
C VAL A 138 -12.25 -13.17 11.69
N LYS A 139 -13.38 -12.47 11.62
CA LYS A 139 -13.63 -11.27 12.42
C LYS A 139 -13.54 -11.58 13.93
N GLU A 140 -14.14 -12.69 14.37
CA GLU A 140 -14.10 -13.10 15.77
C GLU A 140 -12.68 -13.45 16.22
N SER A 141 -11.87 -14.10 15.38
CA SER A 141 -10.48 -14.44 15.68
C SER A 141 -9.60 -13.20 15.77
N VAL A 142 -9.73 -12.25 14.83
CA VAL A 142 -9.01 -10.97 14.82
C VAL A 142 -9.41 -10.12 16.03
N THR A 143 -10.72 -9.99 16.30
CA THR A 143 -11.21 -9.25 17.47
C THR A 143 -10.68 -9.86 18.76
N THR A 144 -10.63 -11.19 18.86
CA THR A 144 -10.11 -11.90 20.02
C THR A 144 -8.60 -11.67 20.21
N GLN A 145 -7.83 -11.65 19.12
CA GLN A 145 -6.39 -11.35 19.17
C GLN A 145 -6.13 -9.92 19.59
N VAL A 146 -6.79 -8.94 18.95
CA VAL A 146 -6.67 -7.51 19.30
C VAL A 146 -7.05 -7.28 20.77
N THR A 147 -8.15 -7.88 21.24
CA THR A 147 -8.56 -7.75 22.63
C THR A 147 -7.56 -8.37 23.61
N ARG A 148 -6.87 -9.46 23.22
CA ARG A 148 -5.81 -10.07 24.04
C ARG A 148 -4.54 -9.23 24.07
N GLU A 149 -4.18 -8.60 22.96
CA GLU A 149 -3.01 -7.70 22.90
C GLU A 149 -3.26 -6.40 23.67
N VAL A 150 -4.43 -5.79 23.54
CA VAL A 150 -4.83 -4.62 24.34
C VAL A 150 -4.80 -4.94 25.82
N LYS A 151 -5.36 -6.08 26.25
CA LYS A 151 -5.30 -6.49 27.66
C LYS A 151 -3.89 -6.79 28.17
N LYS A 152 -2.95 -7.16 27.29
CA LYS A 152 -1.54 -7.32 27.64
C LYS A 152 -0.85 -5.98 27.84
N VAL A 153 -1.16 -4.99 27.00
CA VAL A 153 -0.64 -3.62 27.15
C VAL A 153 -1.14 -2.97 28.44
N ASP A 154 -2.41 -3.19 28.80
CA ASP A 154 -2.98 -2.69 30.05
C ASP A 154 -2.44 -3.41 31.32
N ALA A 155 -1.74 -4.53 31.15
CA ALA A 155 -1.16 -5.30 32.25
C ALA A 155 0.35 -5.02 32.47
N ASP A 156 1.00 -4.24 31.59
CA ASP A 156 2.35 -3.74 31.83
C ASP A 156 2.34 -2.59 32.85
N PRO A 157 3.33 -2.51 33.78
CA PRO A 157 3.38 -1.46 34.78
C PRO A 157 3.41 -0.09 34.08
N GLU A 158 2.62 0.85 34.63
CA GLU A 158 2.47 2.21 34.12
C GLU A 158 3.80 2.81 33.64
N PRO A 159 3.85 3.39 32.42
CA PRO A 159 5.01 4.14 31.99
C PRO A 159 5.25 5.28 32.99
N THR A 160 6.44 5.34 33.56
CA THR A 160 6.87 6.30 34.59
C THR A 160 6.96 7.76 34.11
N ALA A 161 6.61 8.03 32.85
CA ALA A 161 6.46 9.37 32.31
C ALA A 161 5.15 9.47 31.51
N SER A 162 4.36 10.52 31.76
CA SER A 162 3.18 10.78 30.95
C SER A 162 3.58 11.18 29.54
N ALA A 163 2.74 10.93 28.55
CA ALA A 163 3.00 11.39 27.18
C ALA A 163 3.27 12.90 27.11
N LYS A 164 2.76 13.65 28.07
CA LYS A 164 2.98 15.09 28.23
C LYS A 164 4.38 15.41 28.73
N ASP A 165 4.94 14.57 29.60
CA ASP A 165 6.30 14.74 30.11
C ASP A 165 7.33 14.40 29.02
N LEU A 166 7.08 13.35 28.23
CA LEU A 166 7.90 13.00 27.06
C LEU A 166 7.85 14.09 25.97
N PHE A 167 6.67 14.65 25.73
CA PHE A 167 6.50 15.74 24.77
C PHE A 167 7.29 17.00 25.21
N ASN A 168 7.20 17.34 26.50
CA ASN A 168 7.92 18.49 27.06
C ASN A 168 9.44 18.25 27.08
N GLU A 169 9.90 17.01 27.25
CA GLU A 169 11.32 16.67 27.21
C GLU A 169 11.90 16.74 25.77
N LEU A 170 11.10 16.43 24.78
CA LEU A 170 11.52 16.41 23.37
C LEU A 170 11.35 17.76 22.65
N PHE A 171 10.38 18.57 23.05
CA PHE A 171 9.97 19.79 22.34
C PHE A 171 9.76 21.02 23.22
N GLY A 172 9.94 20.92 24.54
CA GLY A 172 9.88 22.06 25.45
C GLY A 172 11.25 22.72 25.58
N GLU A 173 11.36 23.95 25.05
CA GLU A 173 12.33 24.93 25.55
C GLU A 173 11.82 25.56 26.82
#